data_d81b7f7bb6d0070a6d9d48fd2bf9b976
#
_entry.id   d81b7f7bb6d0070a6d9d48fd2bf9b976
#
_cell.length_a   1.000
_cell.length_b   1.000
_cell.length_c   1.000
_cell.angle_alpha   90.00
_cell.angle_beta   90.00
_cell.angle_gamma   90.00
#
_symmetry.space_group_name_H-M   'P 1'
#
loop_
_entity.id
_entity.type
_entity.pdbx_description
1 polymer ?
#
loop_
_entity_poly.entity_id
_entity_poly.type
_entity_poly.pdbx_seq_one_letter_code
_entity_poly.pdbx_strand_id
1 'polypeptide(L)'
;MLRTLLQLLGPDAVLLRRYACQAVAYSLLCGLTISAQVPVLSHPLAGDARAALPWLALLLAGVALCWIGRRYVEQAGVRVGVCVLQGGRQRLGDHVARLPVGWFTADNTAWLGHLITQGMMAVAQLPAHVFTPVIGGLVTPVVIVAVLLALHWQLGLIALAALPLLAGVLALSGRLSGRADRAFHRHFADTSQRMVEFAQAQSVLRAFNGDGAGARFVEQAVARQQRSGTRLILLSSLSSVLNAWAVQAVFAALLVAATLWLNVQLANPLAAAEIVALVVSLLLVGRYIDPLLEVAAYGEALRGARGQLDAIRELLAVPPLPAAQAPRPPRDAGVELRDVCFRYAPGQTDVLRGVNLCVAPGSMTALIGASGSGKTTLVRLIARFFDADQGSVRVGGVDVRDMSQMQLAGQISQIFQDSYLFTGSIADNIRLGRPEASDADLMEAARLAGVTEIIERLPQGLETPVGEGGARLSGGERQRIAIARALIKNAPILLVDEATAALDAENQAAIADTLARLRGRRTLIVIAHQLSTVSMADQIVVLEDGLIVESGTPAQLRASAGHYARFLAQRQAAKGWRIAPAAPGRER
;
A
#
# COMPACT_ATOMS: atom_id res chain seq x y z
N MET A 1 -13.81 -11.19 -2.40
CA MET A 1 -14.32 -10.12 -1.53
C MET A 1 -14.61 -10.60 -0.10
N LEU A 2 -15.63 -11.44 0.14
CA LEU A 2 -16.01 -11.88 1.51
C LEU A 2 -14.87 -12.62 2.22
N ARG A 3 -14.14 -13.50 1.52
CA ARG A 3 -13.00 -14.25 2.08
C ARG A 3 -11.88 -13.32 2.56
N THR A 4 -11.53 -12.30 1.77
CA THR A 4 -10.50 -11.30 2.15
C THR A 4 -10.96 -10.47 3.34
N LEU A 5 -12.24 -10.06 3.37
CA LEU A 5 -12.82 -9.33 4.50
C LEU A 5 -12.78 -10.17 5.80
N LEU A 6 -13.11 -11.47 5.72
CA LEU A 6 -13.02 -12.39 6.84
C LEU A 6 -11.56 -12.60 7.30
N GLN A 7 -10.60 -12.63 6.38
CA GLN A 7 -9.17 -12.67 6.70
C GLN A 7 -8.72 -11.40 7.44
N LEU A 8 -9.23 -10.24 7.04
CA LEU A 8 -8.92 -8.96 7.72
C LEU A 8 -9.53 -8.87 9.13
N LEU A 9 -10.70 -9.46 9.35
CA LEU A 9 -11.35 -9.53 10.66
C LEU A 9 -10.72 -10.59 11.59
N GLY A 10 -10.32 -11.72 11.04
CA GLY A 10 -9.77 -12.85 11.81
C GLY A 10 -10.69 -13.33 12.93
N PRO A 11 -10.32 -13.25 14.24
CA PRO A 11 -11.16 -13.69 15.34
C PRO A 11 -12.49 -12.94 15.42
N ASP A 12 -12.53 -11.69 14.97
CA ASP A 12 -13.74 -10.85 14.96
C ASP A 12 -14.70 -11.14 13.80
N ALA A 13 -14.43 -12.14 12.96
CA ALA A 13 -15.32 -12.56 11.86
C ALA A 13 -16.74 -12.92 12.31
N VAL A 14 -16.93 -13.30 13.58
CA VAL A 14 -18.25 -13.56 14.19
C VAL A 14 -19.12 -12.30 14.21
N LEU A 15 -18.50 -11.12 14.40
CA LEU A 15 -19.22 -9.84 14.39
C LEU A 15 -19.88 -9.57 13.03
N LEU A 16 -19.18 -9.87 11.94
CA LEU A 16 -19.73 -9.71 10.58
C LEU A 16 -20.95 -10.62 10.35
N ARG A 17 -20.90 -11.88 10.83
CA ARG A 17 -22.03 -12.80 10.71
C ARG A 17 -23.24 -12.33 11.51
N ARG A 18 -23.02 -11.89 12.77
CA ARG A 18 -24.07 -11.34 13.62
C ARG A 18 -24.71 -10.10 12.99
N TYR A 19 -23.89 -9.19 12.48
CA TYR A 19 -24.33 -8.01 11.75
C TYR A 19 -25.18 -8.37 10.52
N ALA A 20 -24.72 -9.33 9.70
CA ALA A 20 -25.46 -9.77 8.52
C ALA A 20 -26.84 -10.35 8.90
N CYS A 21 -26.93 -11.18 9.95
CA CYS A 21 -28.20 -11.70 10.46
C CYS A 21 -29.12 -10.58 10.94
N GLN A 22 -28.59 -9.59 11.67
CA GLN A 22 -29.34 -8.43 12.14
C GLN A 22 -29.86 -7.58 10.97
N ALA A 23 -29.03 -7.36 9.94
CA ALA A 23 -29.40 -6.62 8.74
C ALA A 23 -30.51 -7.34 7.95
N VAL A 24 -30.45 -8.66 7.83
CA VAL A 24 -31.50 -9.47 7.19
C VAL A 24 -32.80 -9.40 8.01
N ALA A 25 -32.74 -9.61 9.33
CA ALA A 25 -33.92 -9.52 10.20
C ALA A 25 -34.58 -8.15 10.16
N TYR A 26 -33.79 -7.09 10.19
CA TYR A 26 -34.25 -5.71 10.01
C TYR A 26 -34.93 -5.51 8.66
N SER A 27 -34.35 -6.01 7.57
CA SER A 27 -34.89 -5.88 6.21
C SER A 27 -36.23 -6.65 6.04
N LEU A 28 -36.32 -7.83 6.65
CA LEU A 28 -37.58 -8.59 6.73
C LEU A 28 -38.68 -7.81 7.48
N LEU A 29 -38.31 -7.24 8.63
CA LEU A 29 -39.22 -6.42 9.42
C LEU A 29 -39.69 -5.19 8.62
N CYS A 30 -38.80 -4.51 7.91
CA CYS A 30 -39.18 -3.38 7.03
C CYS A 30 -40.15 -3.81 5.93
N GLY A 31 -39.87 -4.94 5.26
CA GLY A 31 -40.76 -5.47 4.22
C GLY A 31 -42.17 -5.80 4.74
N LEU A 32 -42.25 -6.45 5.90
CA LEU A 32 -43.53 -6.74 6.56
C LEU A 32 -44.28 -5.48 7.01
N THR A 33 -43.54 -4.50 7.57
CA THR A 33 -44.14 -3.21 7.99
C THR A 33 -44.70 -2.44 6.79
N ILE A 34 -43.96 -2.40 5.66
CA ILE A 34 -44.46 -1.79 4.43
C ILE A 34 -45.72 -2.52 3.94
N SER A 35 -45.70 -3.85 3.99
CA SER A 35 -46.85 -4.66 3.56
C SER A 35 -48.11 -4.48 4.43
N ALA A 36 -47.93 -4.12 5.72
CA ALA A 36 -49.05 -3.83 6.62
C ALA A 36 -49.87 -2.58 6.20
N GLN A 37 -49.35 -1.74 5.30
CA GLN A 37 -50.09 -0.62 4.72
C GLN A 37 -51.33 -1.11 3.92
N VAL A 38 -51.28 -2.32 3.34
CA VAL A 38 -52.41 -2.86 2.55
C VAL A 38 -53.67 -3.01 3.38
N PRO A 39 -53.72 -3.79 4.47
CA PRO A 39 -54.92 -3.92 5.28
C PRO A 39 -55.32 -2.61 5.97
N VAL A 40 -54.36 -1.75 6.34
CA VAL A 40 -54.65 -0.42 6.92
C VAL A 40 -55.49 0.45 5.98
N LEU A 41 -55.20 0.40 4.68
CA LEU A 41 -55.90 1.23 3.68
C LEU A 41 -57.13 0.52 3.09
N SER A 42 -57.10 -0.80 2.91
CA SER A 42 -58.21 -1.54 2.29
C SER A 42 -59.48 -1.58 3.16
N HIS A 43 -59.37 -1.76 4.48
CA HIS A 43 -60.52 -1.83 5.36
C HIS A 43 -61.36 -0.54 5.40
N PRO A 44 -60.78 0.66 5.60
CA PRO A 44 -61.57 1.91 5.56
C PRO A 44 -62.21 2.19 4.20
N LEU A 45 -61.50 1.88 3.11
CA LEU A 45 -62.03 2.06 1.75
C LEU A 45 -63.16 1.08 1.44
N ALA A 46 -63.19 -0.08 2.10
CA ALA A 46 -64.29 -1.03 2.04
C ALA A 46 -65.45 -0.70 3.00
N GLY A 47 -65.38 0.42 3.74
CA GLY A 47 -66.43 0.89 4.65
C GLY A 47 -66.27 0.40 6.10
N ASP A 48 -65.30 -0.42 6.44
CA ASP A 48 -65.08 -0.92 7.80
C ASP A 48 -63.81 -0.31 8.45
N ALA A 49 -63.93 0.96 8.85
CA ALA A 49 -62.84 1.69 9.47
C ALA A 49 -62.38 1.10 10.84
N ARG A 50 -63.27 0.36 11.54
CA ARG A 50 -62.91 -0.25 12.83
C ARG A 50 -61.97 -1.43 12.68
N ALA A 51 -62.10 -2.22 11.62
CA ALA A 51 -61.22 -3.31 11.30
C ALA A 51 -59.76 -2.86 10.92
N ALA A 52 -59.59 -1.59 10.54
CA ALA A 52 -58.26 -1.01 10.27
C ALA A 52 -57.46 -0.70 11.55
N LEU A 53 -58.09 -0.49 12.71
CA LEU A 53 -57.43 -0.06 13.94
C LEU A 53 -56.32 -1.02 14.42
N PRO A 54 -56.50 -2.35 14.48
CA PRO A 54 -55.45 -3.27 14.87
C PRO A 54 -54.26 -3.29 13.87
N TRP A 55 -54.54 -3.14 12.57
CA TRP A 55 -53.53 -3.05 11.54
C TRP A 55 -52.77 -1.72 11.61
N LEU A 56 -53.42 -0.61 11.95
CA LEU A 56 -52.79 0.67 12.19
C LEU A 56 -51.84 0.59 13.42
N ALA A 57 -52.30 -0.04 14.49
CA ALA A 57 -51.48 -0.25 15.69
C ALA A 57 -50.24 -1.12 15.35
N LEU A 58 -50.43 -2.18 14.55
CA LEU A 58 -49.32 -3.05 14.08
C LEU A 58 -48.37 -2.26 13.19
N LEU A 59 -48.86 -1.42 12.28
CA LEU A 59 -48.04 -0.55 11.42
C LEU A 59 -47.19 0.40 12.25
N LEU A 60 -47.81 1.10 13.22
CA LEU A 60 -47.08 2.03 14.10
C LEU A 60 -46.03 1.32 14.96
N ALA A 61 -46.38 0.16 15.52
CA ALA A 61 -45.42 -0.70 16.24
C ALA A 61 -44.28 -1.16 15.33
N GLY A 62 -44.59 -1.57 14.09
CA GLY A 62 -43.60 -1.96 13.08
C GLY A 62 -42.65 -0.81 12.73
N VAL A 63 -43.18 0.40 12.53
CA VAL A 63 -42.37 1.61 12.28
C VAL A 63 -41.43 1.90 13.45
N ALA A 64 -41.93 1.84 14.70
CA ALA A 64 -41.12 2.04 15.89
C ALA A 64 -40.00 0.96 16.01
N LEU A 65 -40.36 -0.30 15.76
CA LEU A 65 -39.38 -1.41 15.75
C LEU A 65 -38.37 -1.25 14.61
N CYS A 66 -38.76 -0.81 13.41
CA CYS A 66 -37.85 -0.51 12.31
C CYS A 66 -36.88 0.63 12.69
N TRP A 67 -37.39 1.70 13.34
CA TRP A 67 -36.51 2.79 13.79
C TRP A 67 -35.46 2.33 14.80
N ILE A 68 -35.87 1.53 15.79
CA ILE A 68 -34.98 0.92 16.78
C ILE A 68 -34.00 -0.04 16.09
N GLY A 69 -34.52 -0.94 15.25
CA GLY A 69 -33.71 -1.93 14.51
C GLY A 69 -32.65 -1.29 13.63
N ARG A 70 -33.02 -0.20 12.91
CA ARG A 70 -32.09 0.58 12.11
C ARG A 70 -30.89 1.05 12.94
N ARG A 71 -31.14 1.64 14.10
CA ARG A 71 -30.10 2.14 15.00
C ARG A 71 -29.15 1.03 15.44
N TYR A 72 -29.68 -0.15 15.81
CA TYR A 72 -28.86 -1.30 16.22
C TYR A 72 -28.01 -1.85 15.06
N VAL A 73 -28.58 -1.97 13.86
CA VAL A 73 -27.88 -2.48 12.68
C VAL A 73 -26.80 -1.50 12.23
N GLU A 74 -27.07 -0.19 12.18
CA GLU A 74 -26.09 0.83 11.83
C GLU A 74 -24.93 0.86 12.83
N GLN A 75 -25.22 0.79 14.14
CA GLN A 75 -24.17 0.69 15.16
C GLN A 75 -23.33 -0.59 15.03
N ALA A 76 -23.96 -1.72 14.74
CA ALA A 76 -23.26 -2.98 14.50
C ALA A 76 -22.38 -2.89 13.24
N GLY A 77 -22.87 -2.29 12.16
CA GLY A 77 -22.11 -2.05 10.93
C GLY A 77 -20.88 -1.19 11.15
N VAL A 78 -21.04 -0.08 11.88
CA VAL A 78 -19.91 0.81 12.25
C VAL A 78 -18.88 0.07 13.10
N ARG A 79 -19.30 -0.73 14.10
CA ARG A 79 -18.39 -1.54 14.91
C ARG A 79 -17.56 -2.50 14.05
N VAL A 80 -18.22 -3.22 13.12
CA VAL A 80 -17.53 -4.10 12.18
C VAL A 80 -16.56 -3.30 11.31
N GLY A 81 -16.94 -2.12 10.81
CA GLY A 81 -16.08 -1.23 10.04
C GLY A 81 -14.81 -0.80 10.81
N VAL A 82 -14.96 -0.43 12.07
CA VAL A 82 -13.83 -0.08 12.95
C VAL A 82 -12.92 -1.28 13.16
N CYS A 83 -13.46 -2.47 13.45
CA CYS A 83 -12.67 -3.70 13.59
C CYS A 83 -11.91 -4.05 12.29
N VAL A 84 -12.53 -3.90 11.11
CA VAL A 84 -11.87 -4.08 9.82
C VAL A 84 -10.71 -3.10 9.65
N LEU A 85 -10.92 -1.82 10.01
CA LEU A 85 -9.90 -0.78 9.86
C LEU A 85 -8.70 -1.02 10.78
N GLN A 86 -8.96 -1.26 12.07
CA GLN A 86 -7.91 -1.45 13.08
C GLN A 86 -7.19 -2.78 12.88
N GLY A 87 -7.93 -3.89 12.88
CA GLY A 87 -7.36 -5.23 12.72
C GLY A 87 -6.71 -5.43 11.34
N GLY A 88 -7.29 -4.85 10.30
CA GLY A 88 -6.72 -4.89 8.95
C GLY A 88 -5.41 -4.13 8.85
N ARG A 89 -5.32 -2.90 9.38
CA ARG A 89 -4.08 -2.13 9.40
C ARG A 89 -2.97 -2.83 10.18
N GLN A 90 -3.29 -3.38 11.33
CA GLN A 90 -2.31 -4.13 12.12
C GLN A 90 -1.77 -5.33 11.37
N ARG A 91 -2.64 -6.15 10.77
CA ARG A 91 -2.22 -7.34 10.00
C ARG A 91 -1.44 -7.02 8.75
N LEU A 92 -1.83 -5.96 8.04
CA LEU A 92 -1.05 -5.46 6.91
C LEU A 92 0.31 -4.97 7.36
N GLY A 93 0.38 -4.22 8.48
CA GLY A 93 1.64 -3.77 9.08
C GLY A 93 2.54 -4.94 9.48
N ASP A 94 2.00 -5.95 10.17
CA ASP A 94 2.73 -7.16 10.58
C ASP A 94 3.24 -7.96 9.36
N HIS A 95 2.45 -8.02 8.28
CA HIS A 95 2.87 -8.68 7.05
C HIS A 95 3.97 -7.88 6.35
N VAL A 96 3.77 -6.57 6.18
CA VAL A 96 4.72 -5.65 5.54
C VAL A 96 6.07 -5.64 6.27
N ALA A 97 6.07 -5.69 7.61
CA ALA A 97 7.29 -5.75 8.42
C ALA A 97 8.13 -7.02 8.17
N ARG A 98 7.55 -8.06 7.57
CA ARG A 98 8.24 -9.33 7.24
C ARG A 98 8.64 -9.44 5.78
N LEU A 99 8.25 -8.48 4.93
CA LEU A 99 8.61 -8.49 3.51
C LEU A 99 10.11 -8.25 3.31
N PRO A 100 10.70 -8.80 2.24
CA PRO A 100 12.09 -8.49 1.88
C PRO A 100 12.28 -6.99 1.69
N VAL A 101 13.41 -6.45 2.16
CA VAL A 101 13.71 -5.00 2.00
C VAL A 101 13.66 -4.57 0.55
N GLY A 102 14.02 -5.46 -0.37
CA GLY A 102 13.95 -5.18 -1.81
C GLY A 102 12.55 -5.00 -2.40
N TRP A 103 11.51 -5.41 -1.68
CA TRP A 103 10.14 -5.14 -2.09
C TRP A 103 9.79 -3.63 -2.00
N PHE A 104 10.46 -2.87 -1.12
CA PHE A 104 10.20 -1.45 -0.89
C PHE A 104 10.84 -0.57 -1.98
N THR A 105 10.29 -0.64 -3.20
CA THR A 105 10.56 0.34 -4.26
C THR A 105 9.74 1.61 -4.04
N ALA A 106 10.07 2.70 -4.73
CA ALA A 106 9.30 3.94 -4.65
C ALA A 106 7.81 3.71 -5.01
N ASP A 107 7.55 2.93 -6.07
CA ASP A 107 6.19 2.61 -6.52
C ASP A 107 5.43 1.77 -5.49
N ASN A 108 6.04 0.71 -4.96
CA ASN A 108 5.42 -0.15 -3.95
C ASN A 108 5.14 0.61 -2.65
N THR A 109 6.03 1.52 -2.25
CA THR A 109 5.87 2.32 -1.03
C THR A 109 4.72 3.32 -1.18
N ALA A 110 4.63 4.02 -2.31
CA ALA A 110 3.53 4.94 -2.60
C ALA A 110 2.18 4.19 -2.67
N TRP A 111 2.17 3.04 -3.36
CA TRP A 111 0.99 2.18 -3.46
C TRP A 111 0.54 1.65 -2.09
N LEU A 112 1.48 1.21 -1.25
CA LEU A 112 1.22 0.76 0.12
C LEU A 112 0.62 1.87 0.98
N GLY A 113 1.17 3.08 0.90
CA GLY A 113 0.67 4.26 1.61
C GLY A 113 -0.79 4.55 1.25
N HIS A 114 -1.13 4.53 -0.05
CA HIS A 114 -2.50 4.67 -0.53
C HIS A 114 -3.42 3.54 -0.02
N LEU A 115 -2.95 2.29 -0.06
CA LEU A 115 -3.73 1.12 0.34
C LEU A 115 -4.06 1.14 1.84
N ILE A 116 -3.09 1.45 2.71
CA ILE A 116 -3.28 1.49 4.18
C ILE A 116 -4.17 2.66 4.60
N THR A 117 -4.13 3.80 3.89
CA THR A 117 -4.92 4.99 4.21
C THR A 117 -6.30 4.93 3.57
N GLN A 118 -6.38 5.22 2.28
CA GLN A 118 -7.64 5.35 1.54
C GLN A 118 -8.28 3.99 1.24
N GLY A 119 -7.46 3.00 0.84
CA GLY A 119 -7.94 1.66 0.54
C GLY A 119 -8.62 0.99 1.72
N MET A 120 -7.98 1.01 2.89
CA MET A 120 -8.56 0.44 4.12
C MET A 120 -9.81 1.19 4.58
N MET A 121 -9.88 2.51 4.39
CA MET A 121 -11.08 3.30 4.70
C MET A 121 -12.26 2.90 3.81
N ALA A 122 -12.03 2.76 2.51
CA ALA A 122 -13.07 2.31 1.57
C ALA A 122 -13.62 0.92 1.91
N VAL A 123 -12.75 0.00 2.37
CA VAL A 123 -13.16 -1.34 2.82
C VAL A 123 -13.96 -1.27 4.14
N ALA A 124 -13.55 -0.44 5.09
CA ALA A 124 -14.22 -0.26 6.38
C ALA A 124 -15.63 0.36 6.22
N GLN A 125 -15.84 1.20 5.21
CA GLN A 125 -17.14 1.79 4.90
C GLN A 125 -18.17 0.77 4.39
N LEU A 126 -17.73 -0.40 3.89
CA LEU A 126 -18.66 -1.43 3.40
C LEU A 126 -19.65 -1.90 4.48
N PRO A 127 -19.23 -2.44 5.63
CA PRO A 127 -20.18 -2.83 6.67
C PRO A 127 -20.84 -1.63 7.34
N ALA A 128 -20.16 -0.48 7.41
CA ALA A 128 -20.69 0.69 8.09
C ALA A 128 -21.87 1.35 7.34
N HIS A 129 -21.80 1.44 5.99
CA HIS A 129 -22.74 2.25 5.22
C HIS A 129 -23.30 1.57 3.96
N VAL A 130 -22.68 0.50 3.46
CA VAL A 130 -23.04 -0.10 2.16
C VAL A 130 -23.85 -1.38 2.31
N PHE A 131 -23.45 -2.28 3.22
CA PHE A 131 -24.08 -3.59 3.31
C PHE A 131 -25.51 -3.54 3.79
N THR A 132 -25.87 -2.68 4.75
CA THR A 132 -27.25 -2.55 5.24
C THR A 132 -28.23 -2.16 4.13
N PRO A 133 -28.00 -1.07 3.35
CA PRO A 133 -28.84 -0.73 2.21
C PRO A 133 -28.90 -1.82 1.13
N VAL A 134 -27.75 -2.43 0.82
CA VAL A 134 -27.69 -3.50 -0.19
C VAL A 134 -28.47 -4.74 0.25
N ILE A 135 -28.35 -5.17 1.51
CA ILE A 135 -29.13 -6.28 2.06
C ILE A 135 -30.62 -5.91 2.08
N GLY A 136 -30.96 -4.69 2.51
CA GLY A 136 -32.31 -4.16 2.48
C GLY A 136 -32.91 -4.15 1.09
N GLY A 137 -32.14 -3.65 0.11
CA GLY A 137 -32.54 -3.60 -1.28
C GLY A 137 -32.69 -4.96 -1.97
N LEU A 138 -32.15 -6.01 -1.39
CA LEU A 138 -32.35 -7.39 -1.87
C LEU A 138 -33.49 -8.11 -1.13
N VAL A 139 -33.55 -7.98 0.19
CA VAL A 139 -34.49 -8.73 1.05
C VAL A 139 -35.90 -8.10 1.05
N THR A 140 -36.00 -6.79 1.17
CA THR A 140 -37.30 -6.09 1.24
C THR A 140 -38.17 -6.33 0.00
N PRO A 141 -37.66 -6.23 -1.26
CA PRO A 141 -38.46 -6.56 -2.45
C PRO A 141 -38.96 -8.00 -2.47
N VAL A 142 -38.16 -8.95 -1.98
CA VAL A 142 -38.57 -10.37 -1.92
C VAL A 142 -39.77 -10.54 -0.99
N VAL A 143 -39.74 -9.87 0.17
CA VAL A 143 -40.91 -9.88 1.11
C VAL A 143 -42.12 -9.26 0.45
N ILE A 144 -41.97 -8.11 -0.21
CA ILE A 144 -43.09 -7.43 -0.90
C ILE A 144 -43.66 -8.32 -2.00
N VAL A 145 -42.83 -8.99 -2.80
CA VAL A 145 -43.25 -9.95 -3.84
C VAL A 145 -44.02 -11.12 -3.22
N ALA A 146 -43.55 -11.68 -2.12
CA ALA A 146 -44.23 -12.76 -1.42
C ALA A 146 -45.64 -12.34 -0.94
N VAL A 147 -45.76 -11.13 -0.40
CA VAL A 147 -47.05 -10.57 0.01
C VAL A 147 -47.97 -10.29 -1.20
N LEU A 148 -47.42 -9.74 -2.30
CA LEU A 148 -48.19 -9.54 -3.54
C LEU A 148 -48.68 -10.88 -4.12
N LEU A 149 -47.88 -11.94 -4.08
CA LEU A 149 -48.29 -13.28 -4.51
C LEU A 149 -49.43 -13.83 -3.66
N ALA A 150 -49.46 -13.53 -2.36
CA ALA A 150 -50.51 -13.95 -1.46
C ALA A 150 -51.81 -13.15 -1.64
N LEU A 151 -51.70 -11.86 -1.97
CA LEU A 151 -52.87 -10.98 -2.18
C LEU A 151 -53.42 -11.07 -3.60
N HIS A 152 -52.55 -10.92 -4.60
CA HIS A 152 -52.87 -10.93 -6.03
C HIS A 152 -51.76 -11.66 -6.79
N TRP A 153 -51.89 -12.98 -7.00
CA TRP A 153 -50.85 -13.84 -7.58
C TRP A 153 -50.37 -13.35 -8.96
N GLN A 154 -51.25 -12.73 -9.78
CA GLN A 154 -50.88 -12.19 -11.11
C GLN A 154 -49.89 -11.04 -10.98
N LEU A 155 -50.14 -10.07 -10.07
CA LEU A 155 -49.25 -8.94 -9.80
C LEU A 155 -47.92 -9.45 -9.20
N GLY A 156 -48.02 -10.42 -8.28
CA GLY A 156 -46.88 -11.05 -7.68
C GLY A 156 -45.97 -11.76 -8.68
N LEU A 157 -46.54 -12.47 -9.67
CA LEU A 157 -45.76 -13.11 -10.75
C LEU A 157 -45.04 -12.11 -11.65
N ILE A 158 -45.74 -11.00 -12.01
CA ILE A 158 -45.10 -9.94 -12.83
C ILE A 158 -43.95 -9.29 -12.03
N ALA A 159 -44.17 -8.99 -10.75
CA ALA A 159 -43.14 -8.45 -9.88
C ALA A 159 -41.94 -9.44 -9.70
N LEU A 160 -42.23 -10.73 -9.57
CA LEU A 160 -41.20 -11.77 -9.49
C LEU A 160 -40.41 -11.88 -10.80
N ALA A 161 -41.04 -11.87 -11.96
CA ALA A 161 -40.39 -11.89 -13.26
C ALA A 161 -39.57 -10.63 -13.54
N ALA A 162 -39.96 -9.48 -12.96
CA ALA A 162 -39.23 -8.24 -13.08
C ALA A 162 -37.89 -8.25 -12.32
N LEU A 163 -37.74 -9.01 -11.23
CA LEU A 163 -36.48 -9.08 -10.46
C LEU A 163 -35.28 -9.50 -11.30
N PRO A 164 -35.28 -10.64 -12.04
CA PRO A 164 -34.16 -11.03 -12.85
C PRO A 164 -33.92 -10.07 -14.04
N LEU A 165 -34.99 -9.48 -14.58
CA LEU A 165 -34.88 -8.47 -15.64
C LEU A 165 -34.15 -7.22 -15.14
N LEU A 166 -34.57 -6.68 -14.01
CA LEU A 166 -33.92 -5.53 -13.37
C LEU A 166 -32.47 -5.85 -12.99
N ALA A 167 -32.23 -7.02 -12.38
CA ALA A 167 -30.87 -7.47 -12.05
C ALA A 167 -29.99 -7.55 -13.31
N GLY A 168 -30.52 -8.03 -14.44
CA GLY A 168 -29.82 -8.07 -15.73
C GLY A 168 -29.47 -6.68 -16.25
N VAL A 169 -30.41 -5.74 -16.22
CA VAL A 169 -30.19 -4.34 -16.64
C VAL A 169 -29.15 -3.66 -15.73
N LEU A 170 -29.26 -3.82 -14.39
CA LEU A 170 -28.31 -3.28 -13.45
C LEU A 170 -26.88 -3.86 -13.65
N ALA A 171 -26.78 -5.17 -13.92
CA ALA A 171 -25.50 -5.82 -14.22
C ALA A 171 -24.87 -5.33 -15.52
N LEU A 172 -25.66 -5.16 -16.57
CA LEU A 172 -25.21 -4.64 -17.88
C LEU A 172 -24.76 -3.18 -17.75
N SER A 173 -25.56 -2.36 -17.14
CA SER A 173 -25.29 -0.95 -16.84
C SER A 173 -24.00 -0.80 -16.02
N GLY A 174 -23.85 -1.61 -14.97
CA GLY A 174 -22.66 -1.64 -14.14
C GLY A 174 -21.38 -2.08 -14.89
N ARG A 175 -21.49 -3.00 -15.88
CA ARG A 175 -20.36 -3.40 -16.72
C ARG A 175 -19.93 -2.28 -17.68
N LEU A 176 -20.89 -1.55 -18.26
CA LEU A 176 -20.62 -0.43 -19.17
C LEU A 176 -19.91 0.71 -18.43
N SER A 177 -20.48 1.18 -17.32
CA SER A 177 -19.90 2.24 -16.49
C SER A 177 -18.55 1.84 -15.90
N GLY A 178 -18.39 0.59 -15.46
CA GLY A 178 -17.16 0.10 -14.82
C GLY A 178 -15.94 0.02 -15.74
N ARG A 179 -16.11 -0.03 -17.08
CA ARG A 179 -14.99 0.08 -18.03
C ARG A 179 -14.50 1.53 -18.14
N ALA A 180 -15.41 2.47 -18.20
CA ALA A 180 -15.09 3.90 -18.26
C ALA A 180 -14.46 4.38 -16.95
N ASP A 181 -14.96 3.91 -15.83
CA ASP A 181 -14.46 4.19 -14.49
C ASP A 181 -13.00 3.76 -14.34
N ARG A 182 -12.64 2.52 -14.71
CA ARG A 182 -11.25 2.06 -14.70
C ARG A 182 -10.33 2.86 -15.61
N ALA A 183 -10.82 3.33 -16.75
CA ALA A 183 -10.05 4.18 -17.65
C ALA A 183 -9.81 5.57 -17.04
N PHE A 184 -10.84 6.16 -16.42
CA PHE A 184 -10.74 7.43 -15.74
C PHE A 184 -9.75 7.39 -14.57
N HIS A 185 -9.84 6.39 -13.70
CA HIS A 185 -8.92 6.24 -12.56
C HIS A 185 -7.46 6.06 -12.98
N ARG A 186 -7.19 5.34 -14.09
CA ARG A 186 -5.82 5.25 -14.64
C ARG A 186 -5.29 6.60 -15.12
N HIS A 187 -6.09 7.37 -15.85
CA HIS A 187 -5.68 8.69 -16.31
C HIS A 187 -5.59 9.71 -15.17
N PHE A 188 -6.42 9.56 -14.14
CA PHE A 188 -6.35 10.37 -12.93
C PHE A 188 -5.03 10.15 -12.18
N ALA A 189 -4.61 8.89 -12.02
CA ALA A 189 -3.33 8.54 -11.40
C ALA A 189 -2.13 9.10 -12.20
N ASP A 190 -2.12 8.92 -13.55
CA ASP A 190 -1.09 9.48 -14.43
C ASP A 190 -1.02 11.02 -14.31
N THR A 191 -2.17 11.70 -14.29
CA THR A 191 -2.21 13.16 -14.14
C THR A 191 -1.70 13.60 -12.78
N SER A 192 -2.09 12.93 -11.70
CA SER A 192 -1.63 13.23 -10.34
C SER A 192 -0.12 13.07 -10.21
N GLN A 193 0.43 11.99 -10.75
CA GLN A 193 1.89 11.75 -10.77
C GLN A 193 2.62 12.84 -11.54
N ARG A 194 2.14 13.24 -12.73
CA ARG A 194 2.74 14.31 -13.53
C ARG A 194 2.64 15.68 -12.88
N MET A 195 1.58 15.96 -12.11
CA MET A 195 1.48 17.18 -11.33
C MET A 195 2.53 17.23 -10.21
N VAL A 196 2.75 16.11 -9.52
CA VAL A 196 3.80 16.02 -8.49
C VAL A 196 5.20 16.17 -9.12
N GLU A 197 5.46 15.46 -10.23
CA GLU A 197 6.72 15.59 -10.99
C GLU A 197 6.95 17.04 -11.45
N PHE A 198 5.93 17.69 -12.01
CA PHE A 198 5.99 19.09 -12.42
C PHE A 198 6.33 20.02 -11.24
N ALA A 199 5.70 19.80 -10.08
CA ALA A 199 5.97 20.59 -8.87
C ALA A 199 7.40 20.37 -8.36
N GLN A 200 7.89 19.14 -8.34
CA GLN A 200 9.24 18.81 -7.90
C GLN A 200 10.33 19.30 -8.87
N ALA A 201 10.05 19.26 -10.17
CA ALA A 201 10.98 19.68 -11.21
C ALA A 201 10.98 21.20 -11.46
N GLN A 202 10.27 22.03 -10.68
CA GLN A 202 10.15 23.48 -10.93
C GLN A 202 11.49 24.21 -11.01
N SER A 203 12.46 23.85 -10.20
CA SER A 203 13.81 24.44 -10.24
C SER A 203 14.51 24.18 -11.58
N VAL A 204 14.38 22.94 -12.08
CA VAL A 204 14.96 22.53 -13.38
C VAL A 204 14.20 23.20 -14.53
N LEU A 205 12.87 23.16 -14.48
CA LEU A 205 12.02 23.74 -15.53
C LEU A 205 12.26 25.25 -15.68
N ARG A 206 12.36 25.98 -14.57
CA ARG A 206 12.66 27.42 -14.59
C ARG A 206 14.07 27.74 -15.06
N ALA A 207 15.04 26.84 -14.80
CA ALA A 207 16.41 27.03 -15.25
C ALA A 207 16.58 26.85 -16.78
N PHE A 208 15.79 25.92 -17.37
CA PHE A 208 15.97 25.52 -18.77
C PHE A 208 14.83 25.89 -19.72
N ASN A 209 13.67 26.33 -19.21
CA ASN A 209 12.44 26.44 -19.99
C ASN A 209 11.78 27.83 -19.85
N GLY A 210 12.24 28.79 -20.63
CA GLY A 210 11.69 30.17 -20.64
C GLY A 210 10.25 30.28 -21.18
N ASP A 211 9.80 29.35 -22.04
CA ASP A 211 8.57 29.49 -22.86
C ASP A 211 7.41 28.62 -22.42
N GLY A 212 7.35 28.13 -21.17
CA GLY A 212 6.23 27.35 -20.66
C GLY A 212 6.11 25.91 -21.24
N ALA A 213 7.10 25.43 -22.00
CA ALA A 213 7.10 24.11 -22.60
C ALA A 213 7.00 22.99 -21.55
N GLY A 214 7.45 23.23 -20.32
CA GLY A 214 7.32 22.28 -19.20
C GLY A 214 5.88 22.01 -18.77
N ALA A 215 4.94 22.93 -19.00
CA ALA A 215 3.52 22.73 -18.68
C ALA A 215 2.81 21.78 -19.65
N ARG A 216 3.31 21.61 -20.88
CA ARG A 216 2.65 20.81 -21.93
C ARG A 216 2.44 19.35 -21.54
N PHE A 217 3.35 18.76 -20.75
CA PHE A 217 3.19 17.38 -20.26
C PHE A 217 1.99 17.25 -19.33
N VAL A 218 1.80 18.21 -18.43
CA VAL A 218 0.66 18.26 -17.50
C VAL A 218 -0.61 18.55 -18.27
N GLU A 219 -0.60 19.52 -19.18
CA GLU A 219 -1.76 19.85 -20.04
C GLU A 219 -2.26 18.65 -20.84
N GLN A 220 -1.36 17.87 -21.44
CA GLN A 220 -1.72 16.65 -22.17
C GLN A 220 -2.31 15.58 -21.26
N ALA A 221 -1.80 15.42 -20.04
CA ALA A 221 -2.34 14.47 -19.07
C ALA A 221 -3.74 14.92 -18.61
N VAL A 222 -3.91 16.19 -18.28
CA VAL A 222 -5.21 16.80 -17.92
C VAL A 222 -6.22 16.64 -19.06
N ALA A 223 -5.83 16.91 -20.31
CA ALA A 223 -6.72 16.74 -21.47
C ALA A 223 -7.16 15.28 -21.67
N ARG A 224 -6.26 14.28 -21.43
CA ARG A 224 -6.61 12.87 -21.47
C ARG A 224 -7.57 12.49 -20.33
N GLN A 225 -7.30 12.98 -19.12
CA GLN A 225 -8.18 12.79 -17.97
C GLN A 225 -9.55 13.41 -18.21
N GLN A 226 -9.64 14.63 -18.75
CA GLN A 226 -10.89 15.30 -19.08
C GLN A 226 -11.72 14.48 -20.08
N ARG A 227 -11.11 13.98 -21.17
CA ARG A 227 -11.82 13.14 -22.16
C ARG A 227 -12.36 11.85 -21.55
N SER A 228 -11.57 11.18 -20.70
CA SER A 228 -12.03 9.97 -20.00
C SER A 228 -13.09 10.29 -18.95
N GLY A 229 -13.01 11.43 -18.26
CA GLY A 229 -14.03 11.92 -17.33
C GLY A 229 -15.34 12.24 -18.02
N THR A 230 -15.32 12.94 -19.15
CA THR A 230 -16.53 13.21 -19.96
C THR A 230 -17.17 11.89 -20.42
N ARG A 231 -16.37 10.92 -20.89
CA ARG A 231 -16.89 9.60 -21.27
C ARG A 231 -17.49 8.84 -20.08
N LEU A 232 -16.87 8.92 -18.89
CA LEU A 232 -17.41 8.33 -17.68
C LEU A 232 -18.74 8.95 -17.31
N ILE A 233 -18.84 10.29 -17.30
CA ILE A 233 -20.09 11.02 -16.99
C ILE A 233 -21.19 10.63 -17.98
N LEU A 234 -20.92 10.63 -19.28
CA LEU A 234 -21.88 10.25 -20.31
C LEU A 234 -22.38 8.80 -20.13
N LEU A 235 -21.47 7.83 -19.92
CA LEU A 235 -21.85 6.44 -19.75
C LEU A 235 -22.55 6.18 -18.42
N SER A 236 -22.18 6.87 -17.33
CA SER A 236 -22.85 6.74 -16.04
C SER A 236 -24.23 7.39 -16.07
N SER A 237 -24.38 8.55 -16.73
CA SER A 237 -25.69 9.19 -16.95
C SER A 237 -26.61 8.31 -17.79
N LEU A 238 -26.10 7.76 -18.91
CA LEU A 238 -26.85 6.82 -19.73
C LEU A 238 -27.27 5.58 -18.95
N SER A 239 -26.37 5.04 -18.13
CA SER A 239 -26.64 3.92 -17.23
C SER A 239 -27.76 4.24 -16.24
N SER A 240 -27.73 5.44 -15.63
CA SER A 240 -28.75 5.89 -14.70
C SER A 240 -30.11 6.04 -15.37
N VAL A 241 -30.14 6.61 -16.57
CA VAL A 241 -31.37 6.74 -17.37
C VAL A 241 -31.92 5.36 -17.75
N LEU A 242 -31.08 4.43 -18.23
CA LEU A 242 -31.49 3.07 -18.56
C LEU A 242 -32.07 2.32 -17.35
N ASN A 243 -31.43 2.47 -16.18
CA ASN A 243 -31.91 1.88 -14.93
C ASN A 243 -33.28 2.47 -14.53
N ALA A 244 -33.41 3.80 -14.60
CA ALA A 244 -34.70 4.48 -14.31
C ALA A 244 -35.79 4.04 -15.27
N TRP A 245 -35.50 3.93 -16.58
CA TRP A 245 -36.46 3.49 -17.57
C TRP A 245 -36.85 2.02 -17.41
N ALA A 246 -35.89 1.14 -17.07
CA ALA A 246 -36.20 -0.27 -16.79
C ALA A 246 -37.18 -0.42 -15.61
N VAL A 247 -36.92 0.35 -14.56
CA VAL A 247 -37.78 0.42 -13.37
C VAL A 247 -39.16 0.95 -13.75
N GLN A 248 -39.21 2.05 -14.50
CA GLN A 248 -40.47 2.66 -14.93
C GLN A 248 -41.26 1.74 -15.87
N ALA A 249 -40.59 0.98 -16.74
CA ALA A 249 -41.22 -0.02 -17.60
C ALA A 249 -41.87 -1.16 -16.78
N VAL A 250 -41.20 -1.62 -15.72
CA VAL A 250 -41.78 -2.62 -14.80
C VAL A 250 -43.02 -2.04 -14.09
N PHE A 251 -42.94 -0.80 -13.60
CA PHE A 251 -44.07 -0.13 -12.98
C PHE A 251 -45.24 0.03 -13.95
N ALA A 252 -44.98 0.48 -15.19
CA ALA A 252 -46.00 0.60 -16.22
C ALA A 252 -46.63 -0.76 -16.56
N ALA A 253 -45.84 -1.83 -16.67
CA ALA A 253 -46.34 -3.18 -16.92
C ALA A 253 -47.29 -3.66 -15.78
N LEU A 254 -46.88 -3.41 -14.53
CA LEU A 254 -47.73 -3.74 -13.36
C LEU A 254 -49.01 -2.90 -13.32
N LEU A 255 -48.94 -1.62 -13.69
CA LEU A 255 -50.09 -0.75 -13.78
C LEU A 255 -51.07 -1.20 -14.89
N VAL A 256 -50.52 -1.53 -16.08
CA VAL A 256 -51.36 -2.04 -17.21
C VAL A 256 -52.01 -3.38 -16.84
N ALA A 257 -51.27 -4.30 -16.22
CA ALA A 257 -51.81 -5.57 -15.76
C ALA A 257 -52.93 -5.38 -14.74
N ALA A 258 -52.74 -4.45 -13.78
CA ALA A 258 -53.75 -4.10 -12.78
C ALA A 258 -54.99 -3.45 -13.40
N THR A 259 -54.84 -2.55 -14.38
CA THR A 259 -55.96 -1.92 -15.08
C THR A 259 -56.75 -2.90 -15.97
N LEU A 260 -56.06 -3.80 -16.67
CA LEU A 260 -56.70 -4.87 -17.44
C LEU A 260 -57.53 -5.80 -16.54
N TRP A 261 -56.96 -6.18 -15.40
CA TRP A 261 -57.65 -7.02 -14.43
C TRP A 261 -58.82 -6.28 -13.79
N LEU A 262 -58.68 -5.00 -13.43
CA LEU A 262 -59.75 -4.13 -12.92
C LEU A 262 -60.94 -4.04 -13.91
N ASN A 263 -60.64 -3.90 -15.20
CA ASN A 263 -61.67 -3.81 -16.23
C ASN A 263 -62.49 -5.11 -16.36
N VAL A 264 -61.89 -6.27 -16.11
CA VAL A 264 -62.57 -7.56 -16.05
C VAL A 264 -63.44 -7.68 -14.79
N GLN A 265 -63.00 -7.18 -13.65
CA GLN A 265 -63.70 -7.24 -12.37
C GLN A 265 -64.87 -6.24 -12.26
N LEU A 266 -64.77 -5.06 -12.89
CA LEU A 266 -65.84 -4.07 -12.94
C LEU A 266 -67.12 -4.62 -13.62
N ALA A 267 -67.02 -5.66 -14.41
CA ALA A 267 -68.16 -6.36 -15.00
C ALA A 267 -68.88 -7.28 -13.99
N ASN A 268 -68.31 -7.51 -12.78
CA ASN A 268 -68.94 -8.33 -11.72
C ASN A 268 -69.32 -7.48 -10.50
N PRO A 269 -70.61 -7.38 -10.11
CA PRO A 269 -71.05 -6.50 -9.03
C PRO A 269 -70.63 -6.90 -7.60
N LEU A 270 -69.99 -8.02 -7.42
CA LEU A 270 -69.46 -8.54 -6.11
C LEU A 270 -68.06 -8.08 -5.73
N ALA A 271 -67.40 -7.24 -6.53
CA ALA A 271 -65.94 -7.06 -6.49
C ALA A 271 -65.45 -5.76 -5.83
N ALA A 272 -66.27 -4.99 -5.11
CA ALA A 272 -65.82 -3.70 -4.53
C ALA A 272 -64.62 -3.85 -3.57
N ALA A 273 -64.61 -4.88 -2.73
CA ALA A 273 -63.49 -5.13 -1.80
C ALA A 273 -62.19 -5.56 -2.53
N GLU A 274 -62.31 -6.34 -3.63
CA GLU A 274 -61.18 -6.78 -4.46
C GLU A 274 -60.59 -5.63 -5.26
N ILE A 275 -61.42 -4.70 -5.74
CA ILE A 275 -61.00 -3.46 -6.42
C ILE A 275 -60.15 -2.59 -5.48
N VAL A 276 -60.65 -2.40 -4.25
CA VAL A 276 -59.91 -1.64 -3.23
C VAL A 276 -58.57 -2.30 -2.91
N ALA A 277 -58.58 -3.62 -2.69
CA ALA A 277 -57.34 -4.37 -2.42
C ALA A 277 -56.34 -4.26 -3.57
N LEU A 278 -56.80 -4.27 -4.83
CA LEU A 278 -55.97 -4.06 -6.00
C LEU A 278 -55.33 -2.67 -6.04
N VAL A 279 -56.14 -1.60 -5.85
CA VAL A 279 -55.63 -0.22 -5.86
C VAL A 279 -54.61 0.00 -4.76
N VAL A 280 -54.84 -0.57 -3.59
CA VAL A 280 -53.86 -0.50 -2.48
C VAL A 280 -52.61 -1.33 -2.76
N SER A 281 -52.75 -2.49 -3.43
CA SER A 281 -51.59 -3.29 -3.85
C SER A 281 -50.69 -2.56 -4.84
N LEU A 282 -51.22 -1.65 -5.67
CA LEU A 282 -50.43 -0.78 -6.54
C LEU A 282 -49.53 0.18 -5.77
N LEU A 283 -49.92 0.60 -4.57
CA LEU A 283 -49.03 1.39 -3.70
C LEU A 283 -47.83 0.58 -3.22
N LEU A 284 -47.99 -0.73 -2.98
CA LEU A 284 -46.88 -1.63 -2.67
C LEU A 284 -45.89 -1.76 -3.82
N VAL A 285 -46.37 -1.71 -5.06
CA VAL A 285 -45.52 -1.76 -6.23
C VAL A 285 -44.57 -0.56 -6.28
N GLY A 286 -45.02 0.64 -5.92
CA GLY A 286 -44.13 1.80 -5.77
C GLY A 286 -43.03 1.56 -4.74
N ARG A 287 -43.36 0.98 -3.60
CA ARG A 287 -42.42 0.68 -2.51
C ARG A 287 -41.46 -0.49 -2.79
N TYR A 288 -41.79 -1.34 -3.74
CA TYR A 288 -40.95 -2.43 -4.22
C TYR A 288 -39.71 -1.92 -4.98
N ILE A 289 -39.84 -0.79 -5.66
CA ILE A 289 -38.86 -0.25 -6.61
C ILE A 289 -37.71 0.52 -5.92
N ASP A 290 -38.05 1.33 -4.91
CA ASP A 290 -37.10 2.20 -4.21
C ASP A 290 -35.85 1.44 -3.68
N PRO A 291 -36.00 0.30 -2.98
CA PRO A 291 -34.86 -0.46 -2.50
C PRO A 291 -33.93 -1.02 -3.62
N LEU A 292 -34.51 -1.35 -4.78
CA LEU A 292 -33.74 -1.84 -5.93
C LEU A 292 -32.90 -0.73 -6.56
N LEU A 293 -33.40 0.50 -6.63
CA LEU A 293 -32.64 1.67 -7.07
C LEU A 293 -31.51 1.99 -6.10
N GLU A 294 -31.75 1.81 -4.80
CA GLU A 294 -30.74 2.02 -3.77
C GLU A 294 -29.54 1.04 -3.95
N VAL A 295 -29.78 -0.24 -4.25
CA VAL A 295 -28.72 -1.21 -4.60
C VAL A 295 -27.88 -0.73 -5.77
N ALA A 296 -28.51 -0.15 -6.80
CA ALA A 296 -27.82 0.38 -7.95
C ALA A 296 -26.87 1.53 -7.58
N ALA A 297 -27.32 2.43 -6.69
CA ALA A 297 -26.53 3.57 -6.21
C ALA A 297 -25.24 3.10 -5.47
N TYR A 298 -25.32 2.03 -4.69
CA TYR A 298 -24.15 1.47 -3.99
C TYR A 298 -23.25 0.59 -4.86
N GLY A 299 -23.62 0.35 -6.12
CA GLY A 299 -22.84 -0.50 -7.04
C GLY A 299 -21.42 0.01 -7.30
N GLU A 300 -21.22 1.32 -7.33
CA GLU A 300 -19.88 1.93 -7.49
C GLU A 300 -19.02 1.73 -6.25
N ALA A 301 -19.55 2.00 -5.06
CA ALA A 301 -18.86 1.79 -3.79
C ALA A 301 -18.44 0.31 -3.62
N LEU A 302 -19.31 -0.63 -3.99
CA LEU A 302 -19.00 -2.06 -3.97
C LEU A 302 -17.86 -2.43 -4.94
N ARG A 303 -17.86 -1.86 -6.15
CA ARG A 303 -16.79 -2.10 -7.14
C ARG A 303 -15.46 -1.51 -6.69
N GLY A 304 -15.46 -0.26 -6.20
CA GLY A 304 -14.28 0.40 -5.68
C GLY A 304 -13.65 -0.36 -4.52
N ALA A 305 -14.46 -0.73 -3.52
CA ALA A 305 -13.99 -1.51 -2.39
C ALA A 305 -13.52 -2.92 -2.77
N ARG A 306 -14.12 -3.56 -3.80
CA ARG A 306 -13.64 -4.83 -4.34
C ARG A 306 -12.23 -4.68 -4.92
N GLY A 307 -11.95 -3.60 -5.66
CA GLY A 307 -10.61 -3.31 -6.16
C GLY A 307 -9.59 -3.19 -5.02
N GLN A 308 -9.94 -2.50 -3.93
CA GLN A 308 -9.07 -2.38 -2.76
C GLN A 308 -8.85 -3.73 -2.06
N LEU A 309 -9.89 -4.56 -1.93
CA LEU A 309 -9.77 -5.91 -1.35
C LEU A 309 -8.91 -6.84 -2.23
N ASP A 310 -8.97 -6.70 -3.54
CA ASP A 310 -8.10 -7.45 -4.47
C ASP A 310 -6.65 -6.98 -4.33
N ALA A 311 -6.38 -5.67 -4.21
CA ALA A 311 -5.06 -5.12 -3.92
C ALA A 311 -4.50 -5.58 -2.57
N ILE A 312 -5.33 -5.60 -1.51
CA ILE A 312 -4.94 -6.16 -0.20
C ILE A 312 -4.57 -7.64 -0.34
N ARG A 313 -5.34 -8.42 -1.09
CA ARG A 313 -5.04 -9.84 -1.32
C ARG A 313 -3.73 -10.02 -2.08
N GLU A 314 -3.44 -9.16 -3.02
CA GLU A 314 -2.19 -9.14 -3.80
C GLU A 314 -0.99 -8.87 -2.86
N LEU A 315 -1.10 -7.88 -1.98
CA LEU A 315 -0.09 -7.60 -0.95
C LEU A 315 0.13 -8.79 -0.01
N LEU A 316 -0.94 -9.38 0.51
CA LEU A 316 -0.85 -10.54 1.41
C LEU A 316 -0.35 -11.82 0.72
N ALA A 317 -0.39 -11.88 -0.61
CA ALA A 317 0.15 -12.98 -1.40
C ALA A 317 1.66 -12.87 -1.63
N VAL A 318 2.28 -11.70 -1.41
CA VAL A 318 3.73 -11.52 -1.48
C VAL A 318 4.38 -12.35 -0.36
N PRO A 319 5.22 -13.33 -0.67
CA PRO A 319 5.82 -14.17 0.36
C PRO A 319 6.81 -13.37 1.20
N PRO A 320 6.75 -13.45 2.54
CA PRO A 320 7.81 -12.95 3.41
C PRO A 320 9.08 -13.80 3.23
N LEU A 321 10.22 -13.25 3.64
CA LEU A 321 11.45 -14.05 3.71
C LEU A 321 11.22 -15.26 4.63
N PRO A 322 11.63 -16.48 4.21
CA PRO A 322 11.47 -17.68 5.01
C PRO A 322 12.15 -17.52 6.38
N ALA A 323 11.41 -17.78 7.45
CA ALA A 323 12.00 -17.80 8.78
C ALA A 323 12.79 -19.11 8.99
N ALA A 324 13.92 -19.01 9.68
CA ALA A 324 14.70 -20.18 10.05
C ALA A 324 13.87 -21.10 10.98
N GLN A 325 13.75 -22.39 10.64
CA GLN A 325 13.01 -23.36 11.45
C GLN A 325 13.75 -23.70 12.76
N ALA A 326 15.09 -23.77 12.70
CA ALA A 326 15.97 -24.03 13.84
C ALA A 326 17.13 -23.01 13.81
N PRO A 327 16.92 -21.80 14.36
CA PRO A 327 17.92 -20.75 14.31
C PRO A 327 19.24 -21.16 14.99
N ARG A 328 20.35 -20.99 14.27
CA ARG A 328 21.70 -21.31 14.76
C ARG A 328 22.47 -20.02 15.02
N PRO A 329 23.13 -19.88 16.18
CA PRO A 329 23.98 -18.72 16.44
C PRO A 329 25.28 -18.80 15.61
N PRO A 330 25.79 -17.67 15.11
CA PRO A 330 27.09 -17.61 14.46
C PRO A 330 28.20 -17.89 15.46
N ARG A 331 29.32 -18.44 14.98
CA ARG A 331 30.48 -18.77 15.81
C ARG A 331 31.47 -17.62 15.95
N ASP A 332 31.59 -16.82 14.91
CA ASP A 332 32.49 -15.67 14.81
C ASP A 332 31.89 -14.57 13.91
N ALA A 333 32.68 -13.58 13.54
CA ALA A 333 32.29 -12.48 12.66
C ALA A 333 32.81 -12.65 11.21
N GLY A 334 33.16 -13.86 10.77
CA GLY A 334 33.56 -14.11 9.40
C GLY A 334 32.37 -14.09 8.44
N VAL A 335 32.62 -13.70 7.19
CA VAL A 335 31.58 -13.70 6.14
C VAL A 335 32.09 -14.53 4.96
N GLU A 336 31.25 -15.46 4.50
CA GLU A 336 31.59 -16.34 3.39
C GLU A 336 30.44 -16.40 2.38
N LEU A 337 30.75 -16.20 1.11
CA LEU A 337 29.86 -16.43 -0.02
C LEU A 337 30.40 -17.60 -0.84
N ARG A 338 29.52 -18.58 -1.19
CA ARG A 338 29.88 -19.74 -2.00
C ARG A 338 28.96 -19.85 -3.20
N ASP A 339 29.48 -19.72 -4.39
CA ASP A 339 28.81 -19.84 -5.68
C ASP A 339 27.51 -19.03 -5.77
N VAL A 340 27.55 -17.79 -5.27
CA VAL A 340 26.37 -16.94 -5.13
C VAL A 340 25.99 -16.36 -6.49
N CYS A 341 24.75 -16.72 -6.95
CA CYS A 341 24.09 -16.08 -8.08
C CYS A 341 22.85 -15.33 -7.59
N PHE A 342 22.58 -14.17 -8.18
CA PHE A 342 21.44 -13.34 -7.80
C PHE A 342 20.94 -12.45 -8.94
N ARG A 343 19.59 -12.34 -9.05
CA ARG A 343 18.87 -11.38 -9.91
C ARG A 343 17.73 -10.72 -9.14
N TYR A 344 17.40 -9.47 -9.45
CA TYR A 344 16.32 -8.74 -8.76
C TYR A 344 14.91 -9.19 -9.16
N ALA A 345 14.73 -9.70 -10.38
CA ALA A 345 13.45 -10.21 -10.84
C ALA A 345 13.61 -11.39 -11.80
N PRO A 346 12.66 -12.33 -11.84
CA PRO A 346 12.64 -13.42 -12.81
C PRO A 346 12.73 -12.89 -14.25
N GLY A 347 13.63 -13.47 -15.07
CA GLY A 347 13.85 -13.06 -16.46
C GLY A 347 14.81 -11.88 -16.66
N GLN A 348 15.30 -11.25 -15.61
CA GLN A 348 16.40 -10.29 -15.70
C GLN A 348 17.77 -11.00 -15.74
N THR A 349 18.78 -10.30 -16.22
CA THR A 349 20.18 -10.77 -16.18
C THR A 349 20.68 -10.90 -14.75
N ASP A 350 21.50 -11.91 -14.49
CA ASP A 350 22.12 -12.10 -13.18
C ASP A 350 23.05 -10.92 -12.86
N VAL A 351 22.81 -10.30 -11.70
CA VAL A 351 23.65 -9.22 -11.16
C VAL A 351 24.90 -9.77 -10.49
N LEU A 352 24.81 -10.96 -9.89
CA LEU A 352 25.95 -11.72 -9.37
C LEU A 352 25.95 -13.12 -10.00
N ARG A 353 27.13 -13.61 -10.39
CA ARG A 353 27.31 -14.81 -11.21
C ARG A 353 28.36 -15.72 -10.60
N GLY A 354 27.96 -16.61 -9.66
CA GLY A 354 28.89 -17.56 -9.03
C GLY A 354 29.97 -16.88 -8.18
N VAL A 355 29.58 -15.89 -7.38
CA VAL A 355 30.49 -15.12 -6.54
C VAL A 355 30.98 -15.98 -5.37
N ASN A 356 32.31 -16.10 -5.24
CA ASN A 356 33.02 -16.75 -4.12
C ASN A 356 33.85 -15.71 -3.38
N LEU A 357 33.58 -15.50 -2.09
CA LEU A 357 34.25 -14.52 -1.24
C LEU A 357 34.42 -15.06 0.17
N CYS A 358 35.62 -14.92 0.75
CA CYS A 358 35.84 -15.20 2.15
C CYS A 358 36.45 -13.96 2.82
N VAL A 359 35.79 -13.48 3.89
CA VAL A 359 36.23 -12.36 4.71
C VAL A 359 36.54 -12.87 6.11
N ALA A 360 37.78 -12.75 6.52
CA ALA A 360 38.26 -13.23 7.83
C ALA A 360 37.67 -12.37 8.97
N PRO A 361 37.38 -12.96 10.15
CA PRO A 361 36.95 -12.18 11.32
C PRO A 361 37.96 -11.09 11.67
N GLY A 362 37.47 -9.88 11.94
CA GLY A 362 38.28 -8.73 12.31
C GLY A 362 39.07 -8.07 11.15
N SER A 363 38.99 -8.62 9.93
CA SER A 363 39.67 -8.03 8.75
C SER A 363 38.82 -6.95 8.09
N MET A 364 39.49 -6.08 7.33
CA MET A 364 38.87 -5.08 6.48
C MET A 364 38.99 -5.49 5.01
N THR A 365 37.87 -5.73 4.37
CA THR A 365 37.76 -6.03 2.93
C THR A 365 37.18 -4.83 2.18
N ALA A 366 37.92 -4.34 1.17
CA ALA A 366 37.47 -3.27 0.29
C ALA A 366 36.89 -3.86 -1.01
N LEU A 367 35.65 -3.52 -1.33
CA LEU A 367 34.97 -3.87 -2.58
C LEU A 367 35.14 -2.71 -3.58
N ILE A 368 35.75 -2.95 -4.71
CA ILE A 368 35.98 -1.97 -5.79
C ILE A 368 35.42 -2.48 -7.12
N GLY A 369 35.18 -1.59 -8.06
CA GLY A 369 34.66 -1.92 -9.39
C GLY A 369 33.80 -0.80 -9.97
N ALA A 370 33.41 -0.91 -11.23
CA ALA A 370 32.54 0.06 -11.90
C ALA A 370 31.15 0.17 -11.25
N SER A 371 30.44 1.27 -11.51
CA SER A 371 29.02 1.36 -11.13
C SER A 371 28.24 0.24 -11.82
N GLY A 372 27.33 -0.41 -11.09
CA GLY A 372 26.55 -1.54 -11.62
C GLY A 372 27.24 -2.91 -11.55
N SER A 373 28.51 -3.02 -11.07
CA SER A 373 29.22 -4.30 -11.00
C SER A 373 28.70 -5.29 -9.94
N GLY A 374 27.73 -4.92 -9.10
CA GLY A 374 27.12 -5.80 -8.10
C GLY A 374 27.59 -5.59 -6.64
N LYS A 375 28.44 -4.59 -6.33
CA LYS A 375 28.98 -4.34 -4.97
C LYS A 375 27.89 -4.13 -3.91
N THR A 376 26.96 -3.22 -4.15
CA THR A 376 25.83 -2.94 -3.24
C THR A 376 24.92 -4.15 -3.11
N THR A 377 24.71 -4.92 -4.20
CA THR A 377 23.95 -6.16 -4.18
C THR A 377 24.59 -7.21 -3.28
N LEU A 378 25.92 -7.36 -3.35
CA LEU A 378 26.66 -8.27 -2.49
C LEU A 378 26.48 -7.90 -1.00
N VAL A 379 26.60 -6.63 -0.64
CA VAL A 379 26.38 -6.13 0.73
C VAL A 379 24.93 -6.38 1.18
N ARG A 380 23.94 -6.17 0.30
CA ARG A 380 22.52 -6.44 0.59
C ARG A 380 22.23 -7.92 0.82
N LEU A 381 22.92 -8.84 0.12
CA LEU A 381 22.79 -10.28 0.35
C LEU A 381 23.41 -10.70 1.69
N ILE A 382 24.55 -10.12 2.08
CA ILE A 382 25.15 -10.36 3.40
C ILE A 382 24.22 -9.93 4.52
N ALA A 383 23.55 -8.78 4.37
CA ALA A 383 22.52 -8.29 5.29
C ALA A 383 21.18 -9.03 5.18
N ARG A 384 21.05 -10.00 4.25
CA ARG A 384 19.82 -10.75 3.96
C ARG A 384 18.62 -9.85 3.64
N PHE A 385 18.83 -8.78 2.86
CA PHE A 385 17.73 -8.01 2.29
C PHE A 385 17.01 -8.78 1.19
N PHE A 386 17.69 -9.78 0.64
CA PHE A 386 17.24 -10.77 -0.32
C PHE A 386 17.90 -12.09 0.02
N ASP A 387 17.30 -13.21 -0.36
CA ASP A 387 17.97 -14.50 -0.39
C ASP A 387 18.62 -14.69 -1.78
N ALA A 388 19.77 -15.35 -1.83
CA ALA A 388 20.45 -15.68 -3.08
C ALA A 388 19.63 -16.71 -3.89
N ASP A 389 19.60 -16.57 -5.22
CA ASP A 389 18.94 -17.54 -6.11
C ASP A 389 19.67 -18.88 -6.11
N GLN A 390 21.02 -18.85 -6.09
CA GLN A 390 21.87 -20.03 -5.98
C GLN A 390 23.05 -19.75 -5.04
N GLY A 391 23.61 -20.83 -4.50
CA GLY A 391 24.73 -20.73 -3.56
C GLY A 391 24.30 -20.47 -2.12
N SER A 392 25.25 -20.04 -1.30
CA SER A 392 25.02 -19.76 0.13
C SER A 392 25.80 -18.52 0.58
N VAL A 393 25.18 -17.73 1.46
CA VAL A 393 25.82 -16.61 2.19
C VAL A 393 25.87 -17.01 3.66
N ARG A 394 27.06 -16.98 4.26
CA ARG A 394 27.28 -17.42 5.63
C ARG A 394 27.89 -16.32 6.47
N VAL A 395 27.42 -16.22 7.71
CA VAL A 395 27.96 -15.33 8.75
C VAL A 395 28.37 -16.19 9.94
N GLY A 396 29.62 -16.13 10.35
CA GLY A 396 30.17 -16.97 11.42
C GLY A 396 29.99 -18.47 11.15
N GLY A 397 30.14 -18.91 9.89
CA GLY A 397 29.98 -20.30 9.45
C GLY A 397 28.53 -20.79 9.32
N VAL A 398 27.52 -19.96 9.66
CA VAL A 398 26.09 -20.30 9.56
C VAL A 398 25.49 -19.61 8.35
N ASP A 399 24.69 -20.31 7.55
CA ASP A 399 23.93 -19.72 6.46
C ASP A 399 22.94 -18.67 7.01
N VAL A 400 22.87 -17.49 6.38
CA VAL A 400 21.97 -16.41 6.83
C VAL A 400 20.51 -16.83 6.81
N ARG A 401 20.14 -17.83 6.00
CA ARG A 401 18.79 -18.43 5.96
C ARG A 401 18.46 -19.27 7.20
N ASP A 402 19.49 -19.80 7.88
CA ASP A 402 19.39 -20.58 9.11
C ASP A 402 19.51 -19.72 10.38
N MET A 403 19.61 -18.40 10.24
CA MET A 403 19.63 -17.44 11.36
C MET A 403 18.26 -16.78 11.52
N SER A 404 17.87 -16.50 12.77
CA SER A 404 16.73 -15.61 13.00
C SER A 404 17.07 -14.18 12.58
N GLN A 405 16.07 -13.39 12.21
CA GLN A 405 16.26 -11.99 11.84
C GLN A 405 16.94 -11.19 12.98
N MET A 406 16.57 -11.47 14.23
CA MET A 406 17.16 -10.84 15.40
C MET A 406 18.65 -11.21 15.57
N GLN A 407 19.00 -12.49 15.37
CA GLN A 407 20.41 -12.94 15.43
C GLN A 407 21.23 -12.26 14.35
N LEU A 408 20.78 -12.28 13.09
CA LEU A 408 21.50 -11.65 11.98
C LEU A 408 21.60 -10.13 12.16
N ALA A 409 20.51 -9.48 12.56
CA ALA A 409 20.52 -8.06 12.87
C ALA A 409 21.49 -7.71 14.01
N GLY A 410 21.61 -8.56 15.04
CA GLY A 410 22.61 -8.38 16.11
C GLY A 410 24.07 -8.48 15.62
N GLN A 411 24.33 -9.23 14.55
CA GLN A 411 25.69 -9.41 14.00
C GLN A 411 26.13 -8.31 13.05
N ILE A 412 25.20 -7.60 12.41
CA ILE A 412 25.51 -6.68 11.31
C ILE A 412 25.07 -5.26 11.68
N SER A 413 25.97 -4.31 11.55
CA SER A 413 25.68 -2.88 11.45
C SER A 413 25.92 -2.41 10.03
N GLN A 414 25.13 -1.46 9.54
CA GLN A 414 25.24 -0.98 8.16
C GLN A 414 25.20 0.55 8.08
N ILE A 415 26.09 1.11 7.29
CA ILE A 415 26.08 2.51 6.85
C ILE A 415 25.64 2.50 5.40
N PHE A 416 24.48 3.11 5.13
CA PHE A 416 23.88 3.17 3.79
C PHE A 416 24.44 4.34 2.99
N GLN A 417 24.42 4.21 1.67
CA GLN A 417 24.76 5.29 0.74
C GLN A 417 23.84 6.49 0.93
N ASP A 418 22.52 6.25 0.96
CA ASP A 418 21.50 7.27 1.24
C ASP A 418 21.16 7.25 2.72
N SER A 419 21.54 8.32 3.42
CA SER A 419 21.34 8.46 4.86
C SER A 419 19.96 9.03 5.16
N TYR A 420 19.03 8.18 5.62
CA TYR A 420 17.71 8.61 6.08
C TYR A 420 17.68 8.84 7.59
N LEU A 421 17.14 9.99 8.01
CA LEU A 421 16.88 10.30 9.41
C LEU A 421 15.38 10.33 9.70
N PHE A 422 14.99 9.69 10.80
CA PHE A 422 13.61 9.68 11.25
C PHE A 422 13.27 11.00 11.94
N THR A 423 12.01 11.39 11.89
CA THR A 423 11.51 12.55 12.64
C THR A 423 11.75 12.35 14.12
N GLY A 424 12.41 13.32 14.76
CA GLY A 424 12.86 13.26 16.16
C GLY A 424 14.13 14.08 16.34
N SER A 425 14.81 13.92 17.46
CA SER A 425 16.09 14.59 17.75
C SER A 425 17.29 13.87 17.13
N ILE A 426 18.46 14.48 17.15
CA ILE A 426 19.74 13.84 16.80
C ILE A 426 19.98 12.64 17.71
N ALA A 427 19.75 12.79 19.04
CA ALA A 427 19.89 11.71 20.00
C ALA A 427 18.98 10.52 19.68
N ASP A 428 17.70 10.76 19.38
CA ASP A 428 16.74 9.72 19.00
C ASP A 428 17.25 8.93 17.79
N ASN A 429 17.75 9.64 16.79
CA ASN A 429 18.26 9.03 15.58
C ASN A 429 19.50 8.15 15.81
N ILE A 430 20.41 8.56 16.68
CA ILE A 430 21.59 7.76 17.02
C ILE A 430 21.16 6.55 17.86
N ARG A 431 20.28 6.72 18.87
CA ARG A 431 19.79 5.64 19.74
C ARG A 431 19.01 4.55 19.01
N LEU A 432 18.50 4.79 17.78
CA LEU A 432 17.93 3.72 16.97
C LEU A 432 18.89 2.54 16.76
N GLY A 433 20.19 2.77 16.77
CA GLY A 433 21.19 1.70 16.68
C GLY A 433 21.24 0.81 17.92
N ARG A 434 21.02 1.37 19.11
CA ARG A 434 20.97 0.69 20.42
C ARG A 434 20.11 1.53 21.38
N PRO A 435 18.79 1.23 21.51
CA PRO A 435 17.87 2.01 22.32
C PRO A 435 18.29 2.16 23.79
N GLU A 436 18.98 1.14 24.34
CA GLU A 436 19.41 1.05 25.74
C GLU A 436 20.81 1.65 25.98
N ALA A 437 21.38 2.35 24.96
CA ALA A 437 22.70 2.96 25.09
C ALA A 437 22.68 4.12 26.09
N SER A 438 23.72 4.16 26.94
CA SER A 438 23.95 5.27 27.86
C SER A 438 24.27 6.57 27.13
N ASP A 439 24.12 7.71 27.80
CA ASP A 439 24.53 9.01 27.22
C ASP A 439 26.04 9.06 26.93
N ALA A 440 26.86 8.36 27.71
CA ALA A 440 28.27 8.22 27.44
C ALA A 440 28.56 7.46 26.14
N ASP A 441 27.86 6.34 25.90
CA ASP A 441 27.98 5.58 24.63
C ASP A 441 27.53 6.43 23.45
N LEU A 442 26.45 7.21 23.62
CA LEU A 442 25.92 8.09 22.58
C LEU A 442 26.94 9.18 22.22
N MET A 443 27.52 9.85 23.23
CA MET A 443 28.54 10.87 23.02
C MET A 443 29.80 10.30 22.38
N GLU A 444 30.23 9.10 22.76
CA GLU A 444 31.39 8.45 22.11
C GLU A 444 31.10 8.09 20.66
N ALA A 445 29.91 7.56 20.35
CA ALA A 445 29.50 7.30 18.96
C ALA A 445 29.41 8.60 18.14
N ALA A 446 28.88 9.67 18.72
CA ALA A 446 28.82 11.00 18.13
C ALA A 446 30.24 11.55 17.84
N ARG A 447 31.17 11.41 18.80
CA ARG A 447 32.57 11.83 18.66
C ARG A 447 33.27 11.06 17.52
N LEU A 448 33.13 9.74 17.50
CA LEU A 448 33.74 8.89 16.47
C LEU A 448 33.21 9.17 15.06
N ALA A 449 31.98 9.63 14.93
CA ALA A 449 31.35 9.99 13.67
C ALA A 449 31.51 11.48 13.27
N GLY A 450 32.21 12.29 14.08
CA GLY A 450 32.35 13.73 13.84
C GLY A 450 31.05 14.53 14.03
N VAL A 451 30.10 14.02 14.84
CA VAL A 451 28.81 14.70 15.12
C VAL A 451 28.97 15.77 16.20
N THR A 452 30.03 15.71 17.01
CA THR A 452 30.29 16.66 18.11
C THR A 452 30.27 18.11 17.62
N GLU A 453 30.94 18.42 16.51
CA GLU A 453 30.94 19.77 15.91
C GLU A 453 29.55 20.26 15.51
N ILE A 454 28.68 19.33 15.07
CA ILE A 454 27.28 19.64 14.72
C ILE A 454 26.51 20.01 15.99
N ILE A 455 26.68 19.21 17.06
CA ILE A 455 26.01 19.39 18.33
C ILE A 455 26.40 20.71 18.98
N GLU A 456 27.69 21.06 18.99
CA GLU A 456 28.23 22.29 19.58
C GLU A 456 27.74 23.56 18.88
N ARG A 457 27.47 23.47 17.57
CA ARG A 457 26.97 24.60 16.78
C ARG A 457 25.46 24.81 16.94
N LEU A 458 24.70 23.77 17.32
CA LEU A 458 23.25 23.82 17.37
C LEU A 458 22.76 24.21 18.77
N PRO A 459 21.78 25.15 18.88
CA PRO A 459 21.31 25.67 20.19
C PRO A 459 20.76 24.61 21.16
N GLN A 460 20.19 23.53 20.61
CA GLN A 460 19.59 22.44 21.41
C GLN A 460 20.50 21.19 21.46
N GLY A 461 21.71 21.27 20.92
CA GLY A 461 22.68 20.17 20.94
C GLY A 461 22.09 18.88 20.38
N LEU A 462 22.20 17.79 21.15
CA LEU A 462 21.65 16.47 20.82
C LEU A 462 20.13 16.42 20.66
N GLU A 463 19.40 17.30 21.35
CA GLU A 463 17.94 17.36 21.31
C GLU A 463 17.42 18.18 20.12
N THR A 464 18.29 18.61 19.22
CA THR A 464 17.91 19.34 18.01
C THR A 464 17.05 18.46 17.09
N PRO A 465 15.81 18.92 16.74
CA PRO A 465 14.94 18.17 15.83
C PRO A 465 15.48 18.21 14.40
N VAL A 466 15.65 17.03 13.78
CA VAL A 466 16.23 16.90 12.44
C VAL A 466 15.23 17.16 11.29
N GLY A 467 13.93 17.13 11.58
CA GLY A 467 12.87 17.22 10.57
C GLY A 467 12.66 15.90 9.79
N GLU A 468 11.68 15.90 8.89
CA GLU A 468 11.38 14.74 8.06
C GLU A 468 12.55 14.46 7.09
N GLY A 469 13.06 13.22 7.08
CA GLY A 469 14.21 12.83 6.26
C GLY A 469 15.50 13.62 6.57
N GLY A 470 15.55 14.36 7.70
CA GLY A 470 16.69 15.21 8.05
C GLY A 470 16.75 16.52 7.25
N ALA A 471 15.62 17.06 6.80
CA ALA A 471 15.54 18.23 5.93
C ALA A 471 16.19 19.51 6.50
N ARG A 472 16.43 19.55 7.82
CA ARG A 472 17.07 20.69 8.50
C ARG A 472 18.60 20.63 8.52
N LEU A 473 19.19 19.53 8.01
CA LEU A 473 20.62 19.25 8.05
C LEU A 473 21.19 19.15 6.64
N SER A 474 22.47 19.48 6.50
CA SER A 474 23.22 19.25 5.25
C SER A 474 23.36 17.74 4.96
N GLY A 475 23.70 17.38 3.72
CA GLY A 475 23.93 15.98 3.33
C GLY A 475 25.01 15.32 4.19
N GLY A 476 26.13 16.03 4.44
CA GLY A 476 27.24 15.55 5.27
C GLY A 476 26.86 15.39 6.75
N GLU A 477 26.05 16.28 7.32
CA GLU A 477 25.55 16.15 8.68
C GLU A 477 24.63 14.95 8.84
N ARG A 478 23.69 14.73 7.91
CA ARG A 478 22.84 13.53 7.91
C ARG A 478 23.68 12.25 7.87
N GLN A 479 24.71 12.23 7.04
CA GLN A 479 25.56 11.07 6.89
C GLN A 479 26.37 10.77 8.16
N ARG A 480 26.94 11.80 8.85
CA ARG A 480 27.64 11.64 10.12
C ARG A 480 26.72 11.09 11.21
N ILE A 481 25.47 11.56 11.31
CA ILE A 481 24.48 11.03 12.27
C ILE A 481 24.16 9.56 11.94
N ALA A 482 24.01 9.20 10.68
CA ALA A 482 23.80 7.80 10.27
C ALA A 482 25.02 6.91 10.58
N ILE A 483 26.24 7.42 10.46
CA ILE A 483 27.46 6.74 10.87
C ILE A 483 27.46 6.54 12.40
N ALA A 484 27.13 7.57 13.20
CA ALA A 484 27.01 7.45 14.65
C ALA A 484 25.99 6.38 15.06
N ARG A 485 24.82 6.32 14.36
CA ARG A 485 23.81 5.26 14.52
C ARG A 485 24.39 3.86 14.29
N ALA A 486 25.21 3.69 13.26
CA ALA A 486 25.85 2.41 12.96
C ALA A 486 26.94 2.04 13.98
N LEU A 487 27.67 3.03 14.49
CA LEU A 487 28.74 2.81 15.48
C LEU A 487 28.22 2.45 16.86
N ILE A 488 27.14 3.12 17.35
CA ILE A 488 26.56 2.87 18.69
C ILE A 488 25.97 1.46 18.81
N LYS A 489 25.53 0.86 17.68
CA LYS A 489 25.03 -0.52 17.64
C LYS A 489 26.06 -1.54 18.07
N ASN A 490 27.34 -1.26 17.87
CA ASN A 490 28.48 -2.08 18.27
C ASN A 490 28.46 -3.53 17.77
N ALA A 491 27.90 -3.77 16.56
CA ALA A 491 27.84 -5.09 15.97
C ALA A 491 29.24 -5.58 15.53
N PRO A 492 29.50 -6.91 15.55
CA PRO A 492 30.79 -7.50 15.15
C PRO A 492 31.16 -7.25 13.68
N ILE A 493 30.17 -7.11 12.80
CA ILE A 493 30.35 -6.87 11.36
C ILE A 493 29.81 -5.49 11.02
N LEU A 494 30.59 -4.67 10.32
CA LEU A 494 30.19 -3.37 9.81
C LEU A 494 30.25 -3.36 8.28
N LEU A 495 29.08 -3.21 7.67
CA LEU A 495 28.93 -3.02 6.23
C LEU A 495 28.89 -1.53 5.92
N VAL A 496 29.71 -1.07 4.98
CA VAL A 496 29.83 0.35 4.63
C VAL A 496 29.60 0.51 3.13
N ASP A 497 28.49 1.15 2.76
CA ASP A 497 28.16 1.43 1.37
C ASP A 497 28.39 2.93 1.11
N GLU A 498 29.55 3.26 0.51
CA GLU A 498 29.95 4.61 0.06
C GLU A 498 29.74 5.75 1.10
N ALA A 499 30.11 5.49 2.36
CA ALA A 499 29.82 6.37 3.51
C ALA A 499 30.44 7.77 3.45
N THR A 500 31.22 8.11 2.43
CA THR A 500 32.01 9.36 2.40
C THR A 500 31.74 10.25 1.19
N ALA A 501 30.81 9.87 0.30
CA ALA A 501 30.59 10.59 -0.96
C ALA A 501 30.05 12.03 -0.76
N ALA A 502 29.28 12.28 0.29
CA ALA A 502 28.68 13.57 0.59
C ALA A 502 29.48 14.41 1.61
N LEU A 503 30.66 13.92 2.04
CA LEU A 503 31.50 14.58 3.04
C LEU A 503 32.59 15.42 2.39
N ASP A 504 33.01 16.50 3.05
CA ASP A 504 34.22 17.24 2.74
C ASP A 504 35.49 16.44 3.09
N ALA A 505 36.65 16.91 2.64
CA ALA A 505 37.91 16.19 2.77
C ALA A 505 38.33 15.92 4.23
N GLU A 506 38.04 16.84 5.15
CA GLU A 506 38.36 16.72 6.57
C GLU A 506 37.52 15.65 7.25
N ASN A 507 36.20 15.69 7.03
CA ASN A 507 35.27 14.68 7.55
C ASN A 507 35.51 13.30 6.92
N GLN A 508 35.89 13.25 5.63
CA GLN A 508 36.31 12.01 4.98
C GLN A 508 37.53 11.38 5.68
N ALA A 509 38.54 12.20 6.02
CA ALA A 509 39.73 11.74 6.75
C ALA A 509 39.36 11.22 8.14
N ALA A 510 38.51 11.94 8.90
CA ALA A 510 38.07 11.54 10.23
C ALA A 510 37.34 10.18 10.22
N ILE A 511 36.48 9.95 9.22
CA ILE A 511 35.79 8.66 9.07
C ILE A 511 36.75 7.55 8.66
N ALA A 512 37.69 7.84 7.77
CA ALA A 512 38.75 6.88 7.41
C ALA A 512 39.58 6.47 8.63
N ASP A 513 39.96 7.40 9.49
CA ASP A 513 40.65 7.13 10.75
C ASP A 513 39.78 6.29 11.71
N THR A 514 38.50 6.57 11.78
CA THR A 514 37.56 5.78 12.58
C THR A 514 37.50 4.33 12.08
N LEU A 515 37.39 4.11 10.77
CA LEU A 515 37.41 2.77 10.17
C LEU A 515 38.74 2.06 10.43
N ALA A 516 39.88 2.77 10.35
CA ALA A 516 41.21 2.23 10.67
C ALA A 516 41.30 1.74 12.12
N ARG A 517 40.72 2.47 13.08
CA ARG A 517 40.68 2.07 14.52
C ARG A 517 39.78 0.87 14.79
N LEU A 518 38.74 0.66 13.96
CA LEU A 518 37.85 -0.48 14.07
C LEU A 518 38.42 -1.75 13.44
N ARG A 519 39.38 -1.63 12.53
CA ARG A 519 40.15 -2.75 11.96
C ARG A 519 40.82 -3.56 13.04
N GLY A 520 40.77 -4.88 12.95
CA GLY A 520 41.26 -5.80 13.98
C GLY A 520 40.29 -6.04 15.14
N ARG A 521 39.29 -5.16 15.32
CA ARG A 521 38.23 -5.30 16.35
C ARG A 521 36.89 -5.75 15.80
N ARG A 522 36.60 -5.35 14.55
CA ARG A 522 35.36 -5.70 13.83
C ARG A 522 35.71 -6.13 12.42
N THR A 523 34.86 -6.95 11.85
CA THR A 523 34.94 -7.29 10.42
C THR A 523 34.31 -6.16 9.62
N LEU A 524 35.08 -5.57 8.71
CA LEU A 524 34.68 -4.43 7.91
C LEU A 524 34.58 -4.85 6.44
N ILE A 525 33.42 -4.61 5.82
CA ILE A 525 33.20 -4.77 4.38
C ILE A 525 32.83 -3.41 3.84
N VAL A 526 33.71 -2.80 3.05
CA VAL A 526 33.57 -1.39 2.63
C VAL A 526 33.53 -1.31 1.12
N ILE A 527 32.46 -0.76 0.56
CA ILE A 527 32.42 -0.33 -0.83
C ILE A 527 33.23 0.97 -0.92
N ALA A 528 34.41 0.88 -1.51
CA ALA A 528 35.37 1.97 -1.48
C ALA A 528 35.52 2.66 -2.84
N HIS A 529 35.37 3.97 -2.84
CA HIS A 529 35.63 4.85 -3.97
C HIS A 529 36.89 5.72 -3.78
N GLN A 530 37.44 5.73 -2.56
CA GLN A 530 38.61 6.53 -2.21
C GLN A 530 39.87 5.67 -2.04
N LEU A 531 41.01 6.18 -2.54
CA LEU A 531 42.29 5.50 -2.45
C LEU A 531 42.76 5.28 -1.01
N SER A 532 42.49 6.21 -0.11
CA SER A 532 42.82 6.12 1.32
C SER A 532 42.14 4.90 1.95
N THR A 533 40.87 4.71 1.73
CA THR A 533 40.10 3.58 2.26
C THR A 533 40.58 2.24 1.66
N VAL A 534 40.84 2.21 0.35
CA VAL A 534 41.29 0.99 -0.33
C VAL A 534 42.69 0.57 0.14
N SER A 535 43.58 1.53 0.38
CA SER A 535 44.97 1.23 0.78
C SER A 535 45.08 0.69 2.21
N MET A 536 44.09 0.94 3.07
CA MET A 536 44.06 0.44 4.46
C MET A 536 43.48 -0.98 4.57
N ALA A 537 42.84 -1.50 3.51
CA ALA A 537 42.23 -2.80 3.55
C ALA A 537 43.24 -3.95 3.66
N ASP A 538 42.85 -5.02 4.38
CA ASP A 538 43.61 -6.28 4.43
C ASP A 538 43.45 -7.05 3.13
N GLN A 539 42.23 -6.96 2.54
CA GLN A 539 41.89 -7.62 1.30
C GLN A 539 41.16 -6.62 0.38
N ILE A 540 41.49 -6.65 -0.89
CA ILE A 540 40.77 -5.95 -1.93
C ILE A 540 40.09 -6.99 -2.81
N VAL A 541 38.83 -6.73 -3.18
CA VAL A 541 38.02 -7.55 -4.09
C VAL A 541 37.55 -6.66 -5.22
N VAL A 542 37.89 -7.02 -6.44
CA VAL A 542 37.48 -6.31 -7.64
C VAL A 542 36.30 -7.03 -8.28
N LEU A 543 35.15 -6.34 -8.36
CA LEU A 543 33.98 -6.84 -9.05
C LEU A 543 33.82 -6.18 -10.43
N GLU A 544 33.58 -7.01 -11.45
CA GLU A 544 33.25 -6.59 -12.81
C GLU A 544 32.14 -7.50 -13.36
N ASP A 545 31.09 -6.92 -13.88
CA ASP A 545 29.92 -7.63 -14.48
C ASP A 545 29.38 -8.80 -13.63
N GLY A 546 29.35 -8.62 -12.32
CA GLY A 546 28.83 -9.62 -11.38
C GLY A 546 29.80 -10.75 -11.02
N LEU A 547 31.06 -10.66 -11.42
CA LEU A 547 32.13 -11.63 -11.12
C LEU A 547 33.20 -10.99 -10.27
N ILE A 548 33.86 -11.78 -9.41
CA ILE A 548 35.10 -11.38 -8.78
C ILE A 548 36.24 -11.68 -9.77
N VAL A 549 36.84 -10.61 -10.33
CA VAL A 549 37.94 -10.74 -11.32
C VAL A 549 39.31 -10.72 -10.65
N GLU A 550 39.47 -10.08 -9.49
CA GLU A 550 40.68 -10.05 -8.70
C GLU A 550 40.36 -10.04 -7.20
N SER A 551 41.16 -10.75 -6.43
CA SER A 551 41.10 -10.72 -4.96
C SER A 551 42.52 -10.94 -4.38
N GLY A 552 42.90 -10.13 -3.41
CA GLY A 552 44.21 -10.24 -2.76
C GLY A 552 44.54 -9.04 -1.88
N THR A 553 45.74 -9.04 -1.32
CA THR A 553 46.24 -7.88 -0.57
C THR A 553 46.56 -6.69 -1.48
N PRO A 554 46.52 -5.45 -0.98
CA PRO A 554 46.89 -4.27 -1.77
C PRO A 554 48.25 -4.38 -2.45
N ALA A 555 49.21 -5.02 -1.77
CA ALA A 555 50.56 -5.21 -2.31
C ALA A 555 50.61 -6.21 -3.48
N GLN A 556 49.93 -7.36 -3.34
CA GLN A 556 49.81 -8.36 -4.39
C GLN A 556 49.14 -7.81 -5.65
N LEU A 557 48.00 -7.16 -5.49
CA LEU A 557 47.20 -6.65 -6.61
C LEU A 557 47.87 -5.44 -7.31
N ARG A 558 48.70 -4.69 -6.60
CA ARG A 558 49.52 -3.63 -7.22
C ARG A 558 50.61 -4.22 -8.13
N ALA A 559 51.20 -5.34 -7.72
CA ALA A 559 52.26 -6.01 -8.50
C ALA A 559 51.69 -6.75 -9.73
N SER A 560 50.44 -7.19 -9.72
CA SER A 560 49.81 -7.96 -10.82
C SER A 560 49.48 -7.14 -12.07
N ALA A 561 49.57 -5.80 -12.01
CA ALA A 561 49.20 -4.87 -13.10
C ALA A 561 47.80 -5.08 -13.70
N GLY A 562 46.88 -5.63 -12.93
CA GLY A 562 45.51 -5.97 -13.32
C GLY A 562 44.51 -4.84 -13.21
N HIS A 563 43.23 -5.17 -12.90
CA HIS A 563 42.14 -4.21 -12.78
C HIS A 563 42.36 -3.22 -11.62
N TYR A 564 42.91 -3.70 -10.49
CA TYR A 564 43.23 -2.83 -9.36
C TYR A 564 44.31 -1.81 -9.71
N ALA A 565 45.39 -2.23 -10.40
CA ALA A 565 46.44 -1.32 -10.84
C ALA A 565 45.90 -0.24 -11.80
N ARG A 566 45.01 -0.61 -12.73
CA ARG A 566 44.31 0.33 -13.62
C ARG A 566 43.44 1.30 -12.86
N PHE A 567 42.67 0.83 -11.88
CA PHE A 567 41.88 1.67 -10.99
C PHE A 567 42.74 2.71 -10.26
N LEU A 568 43.89 2.30 -9.71
CA LEU A 568 44.84 3.21 -9.06
C LEU A 568 45.37 4.27 -10.04
N ALA A 569 45.80 3.87 -11.22
CA ALA A 569 46.33 4.78 -12.24
C ALA A 569 45.31 5.84 -12.67
N GLN A 570 44.07 5.43 -12.92
CA GLN A 570 42.96 6.35 -13.26
C GLN A 570 42.67 7.35 -12.15
N ARG A 571 42.65 6.90 -10.88
CA ARG A 571 42.40 7.79 -9.72
C ARG A 571 43.56 8.73 -9.43
N GLN A 572 44.81 8.32 -9.66
CA GLN A 572 46.00 9.17 -9.56
C GLN A 572 46.00 10.22 -10.67
N ALA A 573 45.70 9.83 -11.90
CA ALA A 573 45.58 10.76 -13.03
C ALA A 573 44.52 11.81 -12.78
N ALA A 574 43.34 11.41 -12.23
CA ALA A 574 42.27 12.34 -11.87
C ALA A 574 42.68 13.35 -10.78
N LYS A 575 43.48 12.96 -9.79
CA LYS A 575 44.02 13.88 -8.77
C LYS A 575 45.11 14.82 -9.31
N GLY A 576 45.83 14.40 -10.35
CA GLY A 576 46.88 15.20 -11.00
C GLY A 576 46.40 16.15 -12.07
N TRP A 577 45.12 16.13 -12.42
CA TRP A 577 44.56 16.99 -13.45
C TRP A 577 44.51 18.44 -12.97
N ARG A 578 45.44 19.27 -13.47
CA ARG A 578 45.44 20.72 -13.29
C ARG A 578 45.03 21.34 -14.61
N ILE A 579 44.12 22.31 -14.56
CA ILE A 579 43.84 23.18 -15.69
C ILE A 579 45.17 23.93 -15.95
N ALA A 580 45.85 23.61 -17.03
CA ALA A 580 47.01 24.39 -17.44
C ALA A 580 46.55 25.84 -17.62
N PRO A 581 47.24 26.83 -17.01
CA PRO A 581 46.93 28.22 -17.30
C PRO A 581 47.06 28.42 -18.81
N ALA A 582 46.05 29.07 -19.42
CA ALA A 582 46.08 29.43 -20.84
C ALA A 582 47.40 30.14 -21.13
N ALA A 583 48.19 29.63 -22.11
CA ALA A 583 49.38 30.29 -22.54
C ALA A 583 49.05 31.73 -22.89
N PRO A 584 49.84 32.74 -22.44
CA PRO A 584 49.59 34.12 -22.74
C PRO A 584 49.56 34.30 -24.27
N GLY A 585 48.40 34.79 -24.76
CA GLY A 585 48.19 35.00 -26.19
C GLY A 585 49.31 35.86 -26.78
N ARG A 586 49.90 35.38 -27.85
CA ARG A 586 50.68 36.24 -28.74
C ARG A 586 49.72 37.23 -29.35
N GLU A 587 49.84 38.47 -28.90
CA GLU A 587 49.25 39.63 -29.62
C GLU A 587 49.81 39.62 -31.05
N ARG A 588 48.92 39.65 -32.02
CA ARG A 588 49.14 40.25 -33.36
C ARG A 588 48.02 41.21 -33.66
#